data_18aeb66ea8be74e5688e476e1b3e196d
#
_entry.id   18aeb66ea8be74e5688e476e1b3e196d
#
_cell.length_a   1.000
_cell.length_b   1.000
_cell.length_c   1.000
_cell.angle_alpha   90.00
_cell.angle_beta   90.00
_cell.angle_gamma   90.00
#
_symmetry.space_group_name_H-M   'P 1'
#
loop_
_entity.id
_entity.type
_entity.pdbx_description
1 polymer ?
#
loop_
_entity_poly.entity_id
_entity_poly.type
_entity_poly.pdbx_seq_one_letter_code
_entity_poly.pdbx_strand_id
1 'polypeptide(L)'
;RDFDLRKDWVQCRNTICGFGDTLRTDLFDGIDETTFLTTVCLYTSYLNKQSGKTNTISCKKKDVLGLPYESYIANRDAVLSGFKIAKEFLLRDQCVFRQRDLPYTTQLIPLAAICAVLGKSKCNEPNTIKTLSRWYWCGILGEMYGCANETRYAYDIEDMVEEVNGRPNAMHTINSA
;
A
#
# COMPACT_ATOMS: atom_id res chain seq x y z
N ARG A 1 17.83 20.53 13.56
CA ARG A 1 18.42 19.26 13.06
C ARG A 1 17.89 19.09 11.65
N ASP A 2 18.78 19.12 10.66
CA ASP A 2 18.39 18.89 9.28
C ASP A 2 17.86 17.45 9.14
N PHE A 3 16.67 17.32 8.55
CA PHE A 3 16.06 16.02 8.28
C PHE A 3 16.83 15.32 7.16
N ASP A 4 17.22 14.09 7.38
CA ASP A 4 17.93 13.25 6.40
C ASP A 4 17.02 12.08 5.97
N LEU A 5 16.42 12.22 4.79
CA LEU A 5 15.50 11.23 4.23
C LEU A 5 16.13 9.84 4.08
N ARG A 6 17.44 9.76 3.79
CA ARG A 6 18.14 8.47 3.66
C ARG A 6 18.25 7.75 5.00
N LYS A 7 18.56 8.48 6.06
CA LYS A 7 18.62 7.90 7.41
C LYS A 7 17.24 7.47 7.88
N ASP A 8 16.23 8.28 7.60
CA ASP A 8 14.85 7.95 7.93
C ASP A 8 14.39 6.70 7.16
N TRP A 9 14.71 6.60 5.87
CA TRP A 9 14.42 5.41 5.07
C TRP A 9 15.05 4.13 5.64
N VAL A 10 16.31 4.18 6.08
CA VAL A 10 16.95 3.01 6.71
C VAL A 10 16.16 2.52 7.93
N GLN A 11 15.67 3.43 8.76
CA GLN A 11 14.83 3.08 9.91
C GLN A 11 13.47 2.51 9.47
N CYS A 12 12.82 3.14 8.49
CA CYS A 12 11.56 2.67 7.93
C CYS A 12 11.71 1.26 7.34
N ARG A 13 12.76 1.03 6.54
CA ARG A 13 13.05 -0.28 5.95
C ARG A 13 13.27 -1.35 7.00
N ASN A 14 14.04 -1.07 8.05
CA ASN A 14 14.24 -1.99 9.16
C ASN A 14 12.90 -2.37 9.82
N THR A 15 12.00 -1.42 9.95
CA THR A 15 10.65 -1.64 10.49
C THR A 15 9.79 -2.51 9.56
N ILE A 16 9.83 -2.26 8.25
CA ILE A 16 9.07 -3.00 7.23
C ILE A 16 9.58 -4.44 7.12
N CYS A 17 10.90 -4.63 7.06
CA CYS A 17 11.52 -5.95 6.96
C CYS A 17 11.42 -6.76 8.26
N GLY A 18 11.03 -6.14 9.39
CA GLY A 18 10.93 -6.82 10.68
C GLY A 18 12.28 -7.20 11.26
N PHE A 19 13.28 -6.32 11.17
CA PHE A 19 14.56 -6.52 11.86
C PHE A 19 14.34 -6.64 13.36
N GLY A 20 14.61 -7.82 13.92
CA GLY A 20 14.37 -8.13 15.33
C GLY A 20 13.13 -8.98 15.62
N ASP A 21 12.27 -9.22 14.65
CA ASP A 21 11.13 -10.13 14.81
C ASP A 21 11.59 -11.59 14.81
N THR A 22 10.98 -12.41 15.66
CA THR A 22 11.26 -13.86 15.79
C THR A 22 10.95 -14.65 14.52
N LEU A 23 10.07 -14.13 13.66
CA LEU A 23 9.68 -14.71 12.35
C LEU A 23 10.14 -13.78 11.21
N ARG A 24 11.45 -13.61 11.08
CA ARG A 24 11.99 -12.86 9.94
C ARG A 24 11.75 -13.62 8.64
N THR A 25 10.99 -13.00 7.73
CA THR A 25 10.83 -13.45 6.35
C THR A 25 11.51 -12.45 5.43
N ASP A 26 12.01 -12.90 4.27
CA ASP A 26 12.56 -12.04 3.23
C ASP A 26 11.49 -11.40 2.34
N LEU A 27 10.21 -11.57 2.69
CA LEU A 27 9.05 -11.16 1.89
C LEU A 27 9.13 -9.71 1.39
N PHE A 28 9.62 -8.80 2.23
CA PHE A 28 9.70 -7.37 1.94
C PHE A 28 11.14 -6.86 1.75
N ASP A 29 12.13 -7.74 1.62
CA ASP A 29 13.53 -7.34 1.44
C ASP A 29 13.78 -6.57 0.13
N GLY A 30 12.92 -6.76 -0.89
CA GLY A 30 12.97 -6.06 -2.16
C GLY A 30 12.26 -4.71 -2.21
N ILE A 31 11.67 -4.26 -1.10
CA ILE A 31 11.05 -2.93 -1.04
C ILE A 31 12.16 -1.87 -1.00
N ASP A 32 12.12 -0.94 -1.95
CA ASP A 32 13.02 0.20 -2.05
C ASP A 32 12.37 1.50 -1.54
N GLU A 33 13.18 2.56 -1.48
CA GLU A 33 12.73 3.89 -1.08
C GLU A 33 11.65 4.45 -2.01
N THR A 34 11.73 4.14 -3.30
CA THR A 34 10.74 4.61 -4.30
C THR A 34 9.38 3.99 -4.04
N THR A 35 9.34 2.69 -3.78
CA THR A 35 8.10 1.97 -3.39
C THR A 35 7.48 2.59 -2.15
N PHE A 36 8.28 2.84 -1.12
CA PHE A 36 7.80 3.42 0.12
C PHE A 36 7.28 4.86 -0.07
N LEU A 37 8.06 5.73 -0.74
CA LEU A 37 7.67 7.11 -1.00
C LEU A 37 6.41 7.20 -1.88
N THR A 38 6.29 6.33 -2.89
CA THR A 38 5.09 6.26 -3.72
C THR A 38 3.87 5.87 -2.88
N THR A 39 4.03 4.95 -1.93
CA THR A 39 2.95 4.55 -1.02
C THR A 39 2.55 5.71 -0.10
N VAL A 40 3.51 6.45 0.46
CA VAL A 40 3.22 7.65 1.28
C VAL A 40 2.51 8.72 0.46
N CYS A 41 2.94 8.94 -0.78
CA CYS A 41 2.32 9.87 -1.71
C CYS A 41 0.87 9.46 -2.02
N LEU A 42 0.64 8.19 -2.35
CA LEU A 42 -0.70 7.64 -2.64
C LEU A 42 -1.65 7.82 -1.44
N TYR A 43 -1.19 7.42 -0.25
CA TYR A 43 -1.95 7.56 0.99
C TYR A 43 -2.28 9.03 1.29
N THR A 44 -1.30 9.93 1.18
CA THR A 44 -1.48 11.37 1.38
C THR A 44 -2.48 11.95 0.39
N SER A 45 -2.36 11.57 -0.89
CA SER A 45 -3.27 12.02 -1.95
C SER A 45 -4.71 11.55 -1.71
N TYR A 46 -4.89 10.32 -1.24
CA TYR A 46 -6.19 9.80 -0.83
C TYR A 46 -6.79 10.64 0.32
N LEU A 47 -6.03 10.90 1.39
CA LEU A 47 -6.50 11.74 2.50
C LEU A 47 -6.86 13.16 2.08
N ASN A 48 -6.09 13.75 1.16
CA ASN A 48 -6.37 15.06 0.61
C ASN A 48 -7.69 15.09 -0.17
N LYS A 49 -8.00 14.05 -0.93
CA LYS A 49 -9.30 13.91 -1.60
C LYS A 49 -10.43 13.76 -0.57
N GLN A 50 -10.26 12.92 0.43
CA GLN A 50 -11.27 12.72 1.47
C GLN A 50 -11.56 13.99 2.27
N SER A 51 -10.55 14.85 2.48
CA SER A 51 -10.70 16.14 3.17
C SER A 51 -11.15 17.29 2.25
N GLY A 52 -11.40 17.02 0.97
CA GLY A 52 -11.83 18.03 -0.01
C GLY A 52 -10.73 18.99 -0.47
N LYS A 53 -9.45 18.72 -0.14
CA LYS A 53 -8.32 19.53 -0.61
C LYS A 53 -8.02 19.33 -2.09
N THR A 54 -8.28 18.14 -2.60
CA THR A 54 -8.10 17.78 -4.01
C THR A 54 -9.31 16.97 -4.52
N ASN A 55 -9.54 16.98 -5.84
CA ASN A 55 -10.62 16.21 -6.45
C ASN A 55 -10.15 14.86 -6.99
N THR A 56 -8.83 14.63 -7.04
CA THR A 56 -8.24 13.44 -7.66
C THR A 56 -7.18 12.84 -6.75
N ILE A 57 -6.97 11.52 -6.88
CA ILE A 57 -5.87 10.80 -6.26
C ILE A 57 -4.78 10.63 -7.32
N SER A 58 -3.53 10.93 -6.96
CA SER A 58 -2.39 10.77 -7.83
C SER A 58 -1.12 10.48 -7.04
N CYS A 59 -0.28 9.59 -7.56
CA CYS A 59 1.06 9.29 -7.03
C CYS A 59 2.07 9.14 -8.17
N LYS A 60 1.89 9.92 -9.24
CA LYS A 60 2.84 9.94 -10.36
C LYS A 60 4.20 10.46 -9.89
N LYS A 61 5.24 10.15 -10.63
CA LYS A 61 6.62 10.55 -10.29
C LYS A 61 6.74 12.03 -9.87
N LYS A 62 6.04 12.94 -10.58
CA LYS A 62 6.02 14.37 -10.22
C LYS A 62 5.40 14.64 -8.85
N ASP A 63 4.38 13.86 -8.46
CA ASP A 63 3.67 14.03 -7.19
C ASP A 63 4.52 13.49 -6.04
N VAL A 64 5.24 12.40 -6.26
CA VAL A 64 6.21 11.84 -5.31
C VAL A 64 7.36 12.82 -5.07
N LEU A 65 7.93 13.39 -6.15
CA LEU A 65 8.99 14.39 -6.04
C LEU A 65 8.53 15.71 -5.40
N GLY A 66 7.25 16.04 -5.54
CA GLY A 66 6.62 17.22 -4.94
C GLY A 66 6.00 16.99 -3.58
N LEU A 67 6.16 15.80 -2.97
CA LEU A 67 5.56 15.48 -1.67
C LEU A 67 6.14 16.41 -0.57
N PRO A 68 5.32 17.25 0.09
CA PRO A 68 5.79 18.12 1.14
C PRO A 68 6.35 17.33 2.33
N TYR A 69 7.43 17.85 2.91
CA TYR A 69 8.08 17.23 4.08
C TYR A 69 7.09 17.01 5.25
N GLU A 70 6.27 18.00 5.54
CA GLU A 70 5.25 17.94 6.61
C GLU A 70 4.25 16.82 6.35
N SER A 71 3.85 16.62 5.09
CA SER A 71 2.94 15.54 4.70
C SER A 71 3.61 14.17 4.82
N TYR A 72 4.89 14.07 4.46
CA TYR A 72 5.68 12.86 4.65
C TYR A 72 5.74 12.46 6.12
N ILE A 73 6.17 13.38 6.99
CA ILE A 73 6.30 13.14 8.43
C ILE A 73 4.96 12.79 9.07
N ALA A 74 3.88 13.47 8.68
CA ALA A 74 2.56 13.21 9.23
C ALA A 74 2.01 11.81 8.87
N ASN A 75 2.38 11.28 7.71
CA ASN A 75 1.73 10.09 7.15
C ASN A 75 2.63 8.83 7.11
N ARG A 76 3.95 8.97 7.24
CA ARG A 76 4.89 7.84 7.12
C ARG A 76 4.60 6.71 8.11
N ASP A 77 4.25 7.03 9.36
CA ASP A 77 4.04 6.03 10.41
C ASP A 77 2.75 5.23 10.17
N ALA A 78 1.71 5.88 9.62
CA ALA A 78 0.51 5.18 9.16
C ALA A 78 0.82 4.21 8.02
N VAL A 79 1.66 4.62 7.06
CA VAL A 79 2.09 3.77 5.95
C VAL A 79 2.98 2.63 6.43
N LEU A 80 3.88 2.85 7.39
CA LEU A 80 4.65 1.78 8.04
C LEU A 80 3.73 0.74 8.68
N SER A 81 2.70 1.19 9.39
CA SER A 81 1.67 0.28 9.92
C SER A 81 0.95 -0.46 8.80
N GLY A 82 0.63 0.22 7.69
CA GLY A 82 0.03 -0.38 6.50
C GLY A 82 0.87 -1.51 5.91
N PHE A 83 2.19 -1.34 5.79
CA PHE A 83 3.09 -2.41 5.35
C PHE A 83 3.12 -3.59 6.33
N LYS A 84 3.09 -3.35 7.64
CA LYS A 84 3.02 -4.44 8.63
C LYS A 84 1.72 -5.25 8.49
N ILE A 85 0.58 -4.58 8.33
CA ILE A 85 -0.72 -5.22 8.13
C ILE A 85 -0.72 -5.99 6.81
N ALA A 86 -0.20 -5.40 5.73
CA ALA A 86 -0.07 -6.05 4.44
C ALA A 86 0.81 -7.33 4.52
N LYS A 87 1.90 -7.29 5.27
CA LYS A 87 2.75 -8.45 5.53
C LYS A 87 1.99 -9.57 6.24
N GLU A 88 1.25 -9.24 7.31
CA GLU A 88 0.40 -10.21 8.03
C GLU A 88 -0.65 -10.83 7.10
N PHE A 89 -1.32 -10.03 6.27
CA PHE A 89 -2.30 -10.49 5.27
C PHE A 89 -1.67 -11.45 4.25
N LEU A 90 -0.51 -11.10 3.69
CA LEU A 90 0.17 -11.96 2.70
C LEU A 90 0.61 -13.29 3.31
N LEU A 91 1.20 -13.25 4.50
CA LEU A 91 1.70 -14.46 5.19
C LEU A 91 0.56 -15.37 5.63
N ARG A 92 -0.45 -14.82 6.29
CA ARG A 92 -1.52 -15.60 6.93
C ARG A 92 -2.61 -16.00 5.96
N ASP A 93 -3.05 -15.05 5.13
CA ASP A 93 -4.28 -15.21 4.35
C ASP A 93 -4.00 -15.58 2.89
N GLN A 94 -2.82 -15.24 2.35
CA GLN A 94 -2.44 -15.53 0.96
C GLN A 94 -1.35 -16.60 0.83
N CYS A 95 -0.75 -17.05 1.94
CA CYS A 95 0.35 -18.01 1.95
C CYS A 95 1.56 -17.59 1.11
N VAL A 96 1.82 -16.28 1.02
CA VAL A 96 2.99 -15.71 0.35
C VAL A 96 4.07 -15.46 1.39
N PHE A 97 5.14 -16.27 1.38
CA PHE A 97 6.13 -16.29 2.46
C PHE A 97 7.45 -15.62 2.12
N ARG A 98 7.80 -15.54 0.84
CA ARG A 98 9.11 -15.07 0.38
C ARG A 98 8.97 -14.04 -0.73
N GLN A 99 9.97 -13.18 -0.88
CA GLN A 99 10.01 -12.18 -1.95
C GLN A 99 9.81 -12.80 -3.35
N ARG A 100 10.42 -13.97 -3.61
CA ARG A 100 10.26 -14.68 -4.89
C ARG A 100 8.84 -15.19 -5.17
N ASP A 101 8.01 -15.27 -4.14
CA ASP A 101 6.63 -15.74 -4.25
C ASP A 101 5.67 -14.56 -4.53
N LEU A 102 6.18 -13.30 -4.52
CA LEU A 102 5.42 -12.11 -4.92
C LEU A 102 5.44 -11.97 -6.46
N PRO A 103 4.31 -12.13 -7.15
CA PRO A 103 4.27 -11.96 -8.60
C PRO A 103 4.59 -10.53 -9.03
N TYR A 104 4.11 -9.56 -8.27
CA TYR A 104 4.30 -8.12 -8.53
C TYR A 104 4.60 -7.36 -7.25
N THR A 105 5.84 -6.93 -7.07
CA THR A 105 6.24 -6.07 -5.94
C THR A 105 5.50 -4.73 -5.97
N THR A 106 5.17 -4.23 -7.15
CA THR A 106 4.44 -2.98 -7.36
C THR A 106 3.01 -3.00 -6.78
N GLN A 107 2.38 -4.16 -6.66
CA GLN A 107 1.07 -4.31 -6.02
C GLN A 107 1.10 -4.05 -4.51
N LEU A 108 2.29 -4.09 -3.88
CA LEU A 108 2.45 -3.74 -2.47
C LEU A 108 2.14 -2.27 -2.20
N ILE A 109 2.32 -1.39 -3.19
CA ILE A 109 2.03 0.06 -3.06
C ILE A 109 0.56 0.29 -2.69
N PRO A 110 -0.43 -0.10 -3.54
CA PRO A 110 -1.83 0.08 -3.18
C PRO A 110 -2.24 -0.80 -1.99
N LEU A 111 -1.70 -2.03 -1.84
CA LEU A 111 -2.05 -2.90 -0.72
C LEU A 111 -1.68 -2.25 0.63
N ALA A 112 -0.46 -1.74 0.78
CA ALA A 112 -0.02 -1.10 2.02
C ALA A 112 -0.79 0.20 2.29
N ALA A 113 -1.10 0.99 1.25
CA ALA A 113 -1.89 2.20 1.38
C ALA A 113 -3.33 1.90 1.81
N ILE A 114 -3.98 0.89 1.23
CA ILE A 114 -5.32 0.42 1.64
C ILE A 114 -5.29 -0.03 3.10
N CYS A 115 -4.32 -0.87 3.48
CA CYS A 115 -4.15 -1.32 4.86
C CYS A 115 -3.92 -0.16 5.84
N ALA A 116 -3.18 0.88 5.43
CA ALA A 116 -2.98 2.08 6.24
C ALA A 116 -4.29 2.86 6.47
N VAL A 117 -5.16 2.95 5.46
CA VAL A 117 -6.47 3.60 5.59
C VAL A 117 -7.42 2.79 6.48
N LEU A 118 -7.51 1.49 6.24
CA LEU A 118 -8.46 0.61 6.94
C LEU A 118 -8.05 0.32 8.38
N GLY A 119 -6.75 0.22 8.65
CA GLY A 119 -6.21 -0.16 9.94
C GLY A 119 -6.34 -1.66 10.25
N LYS A 120 -5.63 -2.11 11.28
CA LYS A 120 -5.49 -3.54 11.61
C LYS A 120 -6.82 -4.21 11.94
N SER A 121 -7.66 -3.57 12.72
CA SER A 121 -8.97 -4.14 13.12
C SER A 121 -9.83 -4.43 11.89
N LYS A 122 -9.98 -3.46 11.00
CA LYS A 122 -10.80 -3.59 9.79
C LYS A 122 -10.23 -4.61 8.80
N CYS A 123 -8.91 -4.62 8.62
CA CYS A 123 -8.24 -5.59 7.74
C CYS A 123 -8.36 -7.04 8.24
N ASN A 124 -8.61 -7.26 9.53
CA ASN A 124 -8.80 -8.60 10.10
C ASN A 124 -10.26 -9.09 10.08
N GLU A 125 -11.20 -8.28 9.63
CA GLU A 125 -12.59 -8.73 9.46
C GLU A 125 -12.69 -9.76 8.32
N PRO A 126 -13.42 -10.87 8.48
CA PRO A 126 -13.52 -11.94 7.46
C PRO A 126 -13.97 -11.43 6.09
N ASN A 127 -14.92 -10.51 6.04
CA ASN A 127 -15.40 -9.93 4.78
C ASN A 127 -14.32 -9.05 4.10
N THR A 128 -13.56 -8.29 4.89
CA THR A 128 -12.44 -7.49 4.37
C THR A 128 -11.35 -8.37 3.80
N ILE A 129 -10.96 -9.44 4.53
CA ILE A 129 -9.98 -10.42 4.05
C ILE A 129 -10.44 -11.03 2.72
N LYS A 130 -11.70 -11.44 2.63
CA LYS A 130 -12.27 -12.00 1.38
C LYS A 130 -12.21 -11.00 0.22
N THR A 131 -12.57 -9.75 0.46
CA THR A 131 -12.56 -8.68 -0.54
C THR A 131 -11.14 -8.35 -1.00
N LEU A 132 -10.19 -8.18 -0.06
CA LEU A 132 -8.77 -7.95 -0.37
C LEU A 132 -8.15 -9.14 -1.11
N SER A 133 -8.47 -10.37 -0.72
CA SER A 133 -7.98 -11.58 -1.40
C SER A 133 -8.47 -11.64 -2.85
N ARG A 134 -9.76 -11.35 -3.09
CA ARG A 134 -10.30 -11.29 -4.44
C ARG A 134 -9.60 -10.23 -5.29
N TRP A 135 -9.45 -9.02 -4.77
CA TRP A 135 -8.73 -7.94 -5.46
C TRP A 135 -7.27 -8.34 -5.75
N TYR A 136 -6.57 -8.89 -4.77
CA TYR A 136 -5.16 -9.27 -4.89
C TYR A 136 -4.96 -10.28 -6.03
N TRP A 137 -5.72 -11.36 -6.05
CA TRP A 137 -5.60 -12.40 -7.06
C TRP A 137 -6.15 -11.98 -8.43
N CYS A 138 -7.22 -11.18 -8.50
CA CYS A 138 -7.69 -10.61 -9.77
C CYS A 138 -6.60 -9.72 -10.40
N GLY A 139 -5.91 -8.92 -9.61
CA GLY A 139 -4.80 -8.10 -10.10
C GLY A 139 -3.64 -8.93 -10.66
N ILE A 140 -3.32 -10.06 -10.02
CA ILE A 140 -2.26 -10.97 -10.47
C ILE A 140 -2.68 -11.71 -11.75
N LEU A 141 -3.84 -12.33 -11.75
CA LEU A 141 -4.34 -13.13 -12.88
C LEU A 141 -4.64 -12.27 -14.11
N GLY A 142 -5.02 -11.00 -13.90
CA GLY A 142 -5.19 -10.02 -14.96
C GLY A 142 -3.90 -9.33 -15.41
N GLU A 143 -2.73 -9.72 -14.88
CA GLU A 143 -1.40 -9.14 -15.21
C GLU A 143 -1.34 -7.61 -15.05
N MET A 144 -2.08 -7.07 -14.07
CA MET A 144 -2.37 -5.64 -14.00
C MET A 144 -1.26 -4.78 -13.40
N TYR A 145 -0.21 -5.40 -12.85
CA TYR A 145 0.89 -4.72 -12.14
C TYR A 145 2.25 -4.93 -12.79
N GLY A 146 2.28 -5.47 -14.02
CA GLY A 146 3.52 -5.73 -14.77
C GLY A 146 4.25 -4.48 -15.27
N CYS A 147 3.56 -3.33 -15.33
CA CYS A 147 4.14 -2.03 -15.69
C CYS A 147 3.80 -1.00 -14.60
N ALA A 148 4.49 0.15 -14.58
CA ALA A 148 4.15 1.24 -13.66
C ALA A 148 2.73 1.73 -13.92
N ASN A 149 1.84 1.59 -12.91
CA ASN A 149 0.41 1.86 -13.04
C ASN A 149 -0.10 2.77 -11.92
N GLU A 150 0.46 3.99 -11.82
CA GLU A 150 0.07 4.94 -10.78
C GLU A 150 -1.42 5.30 -10.84
N THR A 151 -2.01 5.29 -12.04
CA THR A 151 -3.47 5.48 -12.20
C THR A 151 -4.25 4.32 -11.60
N ARG A 152 -3.76 3.09 -11.75
CA ARG A 152 -4.39 1.91 -11.14
C ARG A 152 -4.31 1.96 -9.62
N TYR A 153 -3.16 2.35 -9.05
CA TYR A 153 -3.05 2.49 -7.59
C TYR A 153 -4.07 3.48 -7.01
N ALA A 154 -4.36 4.57 -7.76
CA ALA A 154 -5.36 5.55 -7.38
C ALA A 154 -6.78 4.95 -7.39
N TYR A 155 -7.13 4.14 -8.39
CA TYR A 155 -8.39 3.41 -8.41
C TYR A 155 -8.47 2.37 -7.30
N ASP A 156 -7.41 1.58 -7.11
CA ASP A 156 -7.41 0.50 -6.12
C ASP A 156 -7.65 1.00 -4.70
N ILE A 157 -6.97 2.08 -4.28
CA ILE A 157 -7.16 2.59 -2.92
C ILE A 157 -8.60 3.12 -2.71
N GLU A 158 -9.16 3.80 -3.72
CA GLU A 158 -10.53 4.32 -3.64
C GLU A 158 -11.54 3.17 -3.65
N ASP A 159 -11.50 2.31 -4.67
CA ASP A 159 -12.43 1.20 -4.84
C ASP A 159 -12.44 0.26 -3.64
N MET A 160 -11.26 -0.13 -3.16
CA MET A 160 -11.16 -1.11 -2.08
C MET A 160 -11.64 -0.55 -0.75
N VAL A 161 -11.33 0.71 -0.45
CA VAL A 161 -11.81 1.35 0.79
C VAL A 161 -13.33 1.55 0.73
N GLU A 162 -13.87 1.96 -0.41
CA GLU A 162 -15.32 2.10 -0.60
C GLU A 162 -16.04 0.75 -0.50
N GLU A 163 -15.53 -0.29 -1.16
CA GLU A 163 -16.10 -1.65 -1.12
C GLU A 163 -16.16 -2.22 0.31
N VAL A 164 -15.05 -2.12 1.04
CA VAL A 164 -14.96 -2.60 2.42
C VAL A 164 -15.92 -1.84 3.34
N ASN A 165 -16.20 -0.58 3.04
CA ASN A 165 -17.16 0.25 3.78
C ASN A 165 -18.60 0.14 3.26
N GLY A 166 -18.88 -0.75 2.31
CA GLY A 166 -20.21 -0.98 1.75
C GLY A 166 -20.74 0.17 0.91
N ARG A 167 -19.86 0.96 0.29
CA ARG A 167 -20.23 2.07 -0.58
C ARG A 167 -20.13 1.67 -2.06
N PRO A 168 -20.99 2.24 -2.93
CA PRO A 168 -20.88 2.00 -4.37
C PRO A 168 -19.53 2.45 -4.93
N ASN A 169 -18.92 1.59 -5.75
CA ASN A 169 -17.64 1.84 -6.39
C ASN A 169 -17.56 1.10 -7.72
N ALA A 170 -16.53 1.37 -8.52
CA ALA A 170 -16.39 0.79 -9.85
C ALA A 170 -15.67 -0.56 -9.85
N MET A 171 -14.95 -0.91 -8.77
CA MET A 171 -14.16 -2.15 -8.65
C MET A 171 -13.28 -2.42 -9.88
N HIS A 172 -12.57 -1.39 -10.35
CA HIS A 172 -11.84 -1.39 -11.63
C HIS A 172 -10.95 -2.61 -11.81
N THR A 173 -10.16 -2.97 -10.80
CA THR A 173 -9.25 -4.13 -10.89
C THR A 173 -10.01 -5.44 -10.95
N ILE A 174 -11.05 -5.62 -10.14
CA ILE A 174 -11.83 -6.88 -10.14
C ILE A 174 -12.63 -7.04 -11.43
N ASN A 175 -13.18 -5.96 -11.95
CA ASN A 175 -14.03 -6.00 -13.15
C ASN A 175 -13.24 -6.03 -14.47
N SER A 176 -11.92 -5.80 -14.41
CA SER A 176 -11.02 -5.83 -15.57
C SER A 176 -10.22 -7.14 -15.68
N ALA A 177 -10.33 -8.03 -14.67
CA ALA A 177 -9.60 -9.30 -14.61
C ALA A 177 -10.23 -10.41 -15.47
#